data_bcc6e30224a5b5d3382d24d4e9da68b8
#
_entry.id   bcc6e30224a5b5d3382d24d4e9da68b8
#
_cell.length_a   1.000
_cell.length_b   1.000
_cell.length_c   1.000
_cell.angle_alpha   90.00
_cell.angle_beta   90.00
_cell.angle_gamma   90.00
#
_symmetry.space_group_name_H-M   'P 1'
#
loop_
_entity.id
_entity.type
_entity.pdbx_description
1 polymer ?
#
loop_
_entity_poly.entity_id
_entity_poly.type
_entity_poly.pdbx_seq_one_letter_code
_entity_poly.pdbx_strand_id
1 'polypeptide(L)'
;MSYEKQYSHWEINPELYWEEKAKSIDWFHKYEKVLHQDKNGNHSWFKGGKLNTCYNCLDRHVKNGLGDKNAIIFDSPISNVKEFITYQQLLNRVSQLSSSLKNIGVSKGDTIILYMPMTPEVIVSMLACARIGAIHSVVFGGFASQELANRITDSKPIVIISASCGIEPNKIINYKTILDKAISLSSHTPRNQIIYQRDQLKVLLDKKGDIDWKEFISSGSTNLKCEYLDSEDPLYILYTSGTTGTPKGIVRTNGGHAVALFNSMKMTYNIKKSDTFWAASDVGWVVGHSYIVYAPLLLGCTTVLYEGKPIGTPDAGQFWRVISEHKVSTMFTAPTAIRAIKKLDPKGNEIKKYNLEKLKYLFLAGERADPETIKWSFDNLKIPVIDHWWQTETGWSIAGNFTEFGIFEIKNGSTGKPAPGFKVEVLDNNGKIVDRGIMGNLVIKLPLPPGCSSRIWNDSNRFFEAYLKKYKGYYNTSDAGIIDKDGYISVMSRTDDIINCAGHRISTGSIEEILTTHKDVAECAVVGLKDSLKGEVPIGLLVLNTTTYQSDSDIIKNVISLVREKLGAVVAFKTAYVIENLPKTRSGKILRSTISKILNGEKFNIPATIEDKSTLSYIEEIYNNLKL
;
A
#
# COMPACT_ATOMS: atom_id res chain seq x y z
N MET A 1 -1.49 -22.34 18.47
CA MET A 1 -2.31 -21.57 19.45
C MET A 1 -3.42 -20.92 18.66
N SER A 2 -4.70 -20.93 19.12
CA SER A 2 -5.79 -20.36 18.30
C SER A 2 -5.76 -18.82 18.27
N TYR A 3 -6.46 -18.24 17.30
CA TYR A 3 -6.61 -16.79 17.18
C TYR A 3 -7.17 -16.17 18.48
N GLU A 4 -8.23 -16.76 19.03
CA GLU A 4 -8.90 -16.25 20.24
C GLU A 4 -7.93 -16.19 21.42
N LYS A 5 -7.08 -17.22 21.60
CA LYS A 5 -6.08 -17.24 22.66
C LYS A 5 -5.02 -16.15 22.47
N GLN A 6 -4.57 -15.90 21.23
CA GLN A 6 -3.60 -14.84 20.94
C GLN A 6 -4.21 -13.45 21.14
N TYR A 7 -5.43 -13.25 20.67
CA TYR A 7 -6.14 -11.98 20.81
C TYR A 7 -6.40 -11.67 22.30
N SER A 8 -6.91 -12.65 23.07
CA SER A 8 -7.11 -12.49 24.51
C SER A 8 -5.81 -12.26 25.28
N HIS A 9 -4.71 -12.94 24.93
CA HIS A 9 -3.40 -12.71 25.54
C HIS A 9 -2.95 -11.26 25.36
N TRP A 10 -3.09 -10.73 24.14
CA TRP A 10 -2.80 -9.33 23.88
C TRP A 10 -3.75 -8.38 24.63
N GLU A 11 -5.07 -8.66 24.63
CA GLU A 11 -6.07 -7.76 25.23
C GLU A 11 -5.90 -7.66 26.75
N ILE A 12 -5.55 -8.75 27.43
CA ILE A 12 -5.33 -8.81 28.89
C ILE A 12 -4.03 -8.07 29.28
N ASN A 13 -2.94 -8.28 28.54
CA ASN A 13 -1.64 -7.68 28.86
C ASN A 13 -0.89 -7.26 27.57
N PRO A 14 -1.20 -6.10 26.99
CA PRO A 14 -0.59 -5.63 25.76
C PRO A 14 0.94 -5.47 25.86
N GLU A 15 1.46 -4.99 26.98
CA GLU A 15 2.90 -4.80 27.16
C GLU A 15 3.66 -6.13 27.16
N LEU A 16 3.19 -7.12 27.94
CA LEU A 16 3.81 -8.45 27.96
C LEU A 16 3.77 -9.10 26.57
N TYR A 17 2.62 -9.00 25.88
CA TYR A 17 2.48 -9.53 24.52
C TYR A 17 3.53 -8.93 23.58
N TRP A 18 3.70 -7.59 23.57
CA TRP A 18 4.65 -6.95 22.69
C TRP A 18 6.11 -7.13 23.15
N GLU A 19 6.37 -7.29 24.46
CA GLU A 19 7.69 -7.66 24.95
C GLU A 19 8.12 -9.05 24.41
N GLU A 20 7.21 -10.02 24.43
CA GLU A 20 7.46 -11.34 23.85
C GLU A 20 7.75 -11.26 22.35
N LYS A 21 6.99 -10.45 21.61
CA LYS A 21 7.19 -10.26 20.17
C LYS A 21 8.52 -9.55 19.86
N ALA A 22 8.94 -8.62 20.69
CA ALA A 22 10.20 -7.90 20.54
C ALA A 22 11.45 -8.76 20.68
N LYS A 23 11.36 -9.96 21.29
CA LYS A 23 12.44 -10.96 21.33
C LYS A 23 12.85 -11.48 19.95
N SER A 24 12.03 -11.25 18.93
CA SER A 24 12.32 -11.61 17.54
C SER A 24 13.31 -10.68 16.83
N ILE A 25 13.64 -9.54 17.45
CA ILE A 25 14.52 -8.51 16.92
C ILE A 25 15.79 -8.44 17.74
N ASP A 26 16.93 -8.27 17.06
CA ASP A 26 18.21 -8.05 17.72
C ASP A 26 18.33 -6.58 18.13
N TRP A 27 18.42 -6.35 19.43
CA TRP A 27 18.62 -5.03 20.04
C TRP A 27 20.10 -4.85 20.39
N PHE A 28 20.72 -3.77 19.97
CA PHE A 28 22.06 -3.38 20.43
C PHE A 28 22.05 -2.95 21.91
N HIS A 29 20.94 -2.30 22.32
CA HIS A 29 20.63 -1.99 23.70
C HIS A 29 19.14 -2.28 23.94
N LYS A 30 18.85 -3.08 24.98
CA LYS A 30 17.44 -3.42 25.31
C LYS A 30 16.71 -2.14 25.75
N TYR A 31 15.44 -2.03 25.35
CA TYR A 31 14.55 -0.95 25.77
C TYR A 31 14.28 -0.98 27.29
N GLU A 32 14.05 0.20 27.85
CA GLU A 32 13.70 0.39 29.26
C GLU A 32 12.19 0.18 29.50
N LYS A 33 11.36 0.59 28.56
CA LYS A 33 9.90 0.45 28.61
C LYS A 33 9.35 -0.07 27.30
N VAL A 34 8.42 -1.02 27.38
CA VAL A 34 7.71 -1.58 26.21
C VAL A 34 6.77 -0.55 25.65
N LEU A 35 5.88 -0.01 26.49
CA LEU A 35 4.98 1.09 26.17
C LEU A 35 5.30 2.29 27.06
N HIS A 36 5.43 3.45 26.47
CA HIS A 36 5.64 4.71 27.18
C HIS A 36 4.59 5.73 26.75
N GLN A 37 4.03 6.43 27.73
CA GLN A 37 3.19 7.59 27.51
C GLN A 37 3.92 8.84 28.02
N ASP A 38 4.04 9.86 27.17
CA ASP A 38 4.61 11.13 27.56
C ASP A 38 3.60 12.00 28.34
N LYS A 39 4.06 13.14 28.88
CA LYS A 39 3.21 14.09 29.61
C LYS A 39 2.07 14.71 28.78
N ASN A 40 2.13 14.61 27.46
CA ASN A 40 1.11 15.10 26.53
C ASN A 40 0.13 14.01 26.10
N GLY A 41 0.29 12.77 26.62
CA GLY A 41 -0.55 11.64 26.27
C GLY A 41 -0.15 10.89 25.01
N ASN A 42 0.97 11.24 24.37
CA ASN A 42 1.46 10.52 23.20
C ASN A 42 2.12 9.21 23.62
N HIS A 43 1.89 8.17 22.84
CA HIS A 43 2.43 6.85 23.09
C HIS A 43 3.63 6.56 22.18
N SER A 44 4.62 5.87 22.74
CA SER A 44 5.77 5.34 22.01
C SER A 44 6.11 3.92 22.49
N TRP A 45 6.72 3.13 21.59
CA TRP A 45 7.03 1.73 21.85
C TRP A 45 8.53 1.50 21.96
N PHE A 46 8.92 0.64 22.91
CA PHE A 46 10.30 0.22 23.14
C PHE A 46 11.26 1.37 23.44
N LYS A 47 10.82 2.29 24.29
CA LYS A 47 11.61 3.48 24.67
C LYS A 47 12.95 3.12 25.26
N GLY A 48 14.00 3.82 24.82
CA GLY A 48 15.39 3.59 25.25
C GLY A 48 16.08 2.45 24.51
N GLY A 49 15.32 1.65 23.75
CA GLY A 49 15.89 0.58 22.93
C GLY A 49 16.71 1.11 21.76
N LYS A 50 17.87 0.47 21.49
CA LYS A 50 18.71 0.79 20.34
C LYS A 50 18.84 -0.42 19.43
N LEU A 51 18.62 -0.19 18.15
CA LEU A 51 18.68 -1.20 17.10
C LEU A 51 19.09 -0.56 15.78
N ASN A 52 19.20 -1.38 14.74
CA ASN A 52 19.22 -0.90 13.35
C ASN A 52 18.36 -1.84 12.51
N THR A 53 17.43 -1.27 11.75
CA THR A 53 16.51 -2.05 10.91
C THR A 53 17.28 -2.78 9.80
N CYS A 54 18.29 -2.16 9.16
CA CYS A 54 19.12 -2.81 8.15
C CYS A 54 19.92 -3.99 8.74
N TYR A 55 20.50 -3.83 9.94
CA TYR A 55 21.19 -4.93 10.64
C TYR A 55 20.26 -6.14 10.82
N ASN A 56 19.03 -5.87 11.24
CA ASN A 56 18.02 -6.90 11.43
C ASN A 56 17.52 -7.54 10.12
N CYS A 57 17.61 -6.82 9.00
CA CYS A 57 17.30 -7.34 7.68
C CYS A 57 18.43 -8.16 7.06
N LEU A 58 19.69 -7.86 7.34
CA LEU A 58 20.83 -8.41 6.61
C LEU A 58 21.88 -9.05 7.52
N ASP A 59 22.58 -8.23 8.32
CA ASP A 59 23.79 -8.65 9.07
C ASP A 59 23.52 -9.86 9.96
N ARG A 60 22.42 -9.87 10.72
CA ARG A 60 22.09 -10.99 11.60
C ARG A 60 21.84 -12.29 10.84
N HIS A 61 21.28 -12.20 9.62
CA HIS A 61 21.01 -13.39 8.81
C HIS A 61 22.31 -13.95 8.24
N VAL A 62 23.19 -13.09 7.73
CA VAL A 62 24.53 -13.52 7.28
C VAL A 62 25.31 -14.14 8.43
N LYS A 63 25.34 -13.51 9.61
CA LYS A 63 25.99 -14.05 10.82
C LYS A 63 25.41 -15.41 11.25
N ASN A 64 24.13 -15.63 10.99
CA ASN A 64 23.43 -16.88 11.32
C ASN A 64 23.46 -17.92 10.17
N GLY A 65 24.37 -17.77 9.19
CA GLY A 65 24.62 -18.76 8.15
C GLY A 65 23.66 -18.71 6.95
N LEU A 66 22.88 -17.64 6.80
CA LEU A 66 21.99 -17.46 5.64
C LEU A 66 22.62 -16.64 4.50
N GLY A 67 23.95 -16.44 4.52
CA GLY A 67 24.65 -15.60 3.54
C GLY A 67 24.40 -15.99 2.08
N ASP A 68 24.42 -17.28 1.79
CA ASP A 68 24.25 -17.82 0.43
C ASP A 68 22.79 -17.98 -0.01
N LYS A 69 21.84 -17.74 0.91
CA LYS A 69 20.42 -17.79 0.58
C LYS A 69 19.99 -16.56 -0.23
N ASN A 70 19.12 -16.75 -1.24
CA ASN A 70 18.52 -15.64 -1.95
C ASN A 70 17.70 -14.76 -1.00
N ALA A 71 18.06 -13.48 -0.91
CA ALA A 71 17.29 -12.44 -0.24
C ALA A 71 16.25 -11.86 -1.19
N ILE A 72 16.66 -11.58 -2.44
CA ILE A 72 15.83 -10.98 -3.48
C ILE A 72 15.90 -11.84 -4.74
N ILE A 73 14.76 -12.05 -5.36
CA ILE A 73 14.63 -12.48 -6.74
C ILE A 73 14.10 -11.28 -7.53
N PHE A 74 14.94 -10.70 -8.36
CA PHE A 74 14.51 -9.66 -9.30
C PHE A 74 14.05 -10.31 -10.61
N ASP A 75 12.84 -9.97 -11.05
CA ASP A 75 12.26 -10.47 -12.29
C ASP A 75 11.64 -9.31 -13.07
N SER A 76 12.25 -8.98 -14.22
CA SER A 76 11.79 -7.92 -15.10
C SER A 76 11.52 -8.47 -16.51
N PRO A 77 10.29 -8.81 -16.85
CA PRO A 77 9.95 -9.16 -18.23
C PRO A 77 10.07 -7.96 -19.19
N ILE A 78 10.04 -6.72 -18.67
CA ILE A 78 10.16 -5.50 -19.48
C ILE A 78 11.58 -5.30 -19.96
N SER A 79 12.58 -5.55 -19.13
CA SER A 79 14.00 -5.46 -19.48
C SER A 79 14.63 -6.81 -19.85
N ASN A 80 13.84 -7.89 -19.74
CA ASN A 80 14.29 -9.27 -19.93
C ASN A 80 15.48 -9.65 -19.02
N VAL A 81 15.41 -9.22 -17.74
CA VAL A 81 16.45 -9.46 -16.74
C VAL A 81 15.86 -10.26 -15.58
N LYS A 82 16.59 -11.30 -15.17
CA LYS A 82 16.37 -12.01 -13.91
C LYS A 82 17.66 -12.01 -13.12
N GLU A 83 17.59 -11.64 -11.83
CA GLU A 83 18.75 -11.62 -10.96
C GLU A 83 18.39 -12.25 -9.60
N PHE A 84 19.27 -13.13 -9.11
CA PHE A 84 19.16 -13.76 -7.80
C PHE A 84 20.22 -13.16 -6.90
N ILE A 85 19.80 -12.42 -5.86
CA ILE A 85 20.71 -11.69 -4.98
C ILE A 85 20.69 -12.35 -3.62
N THR A 86 21.82 -12.91 -3.17
CA THR A 86 21.92 -13.52 -1.85
C THR A 86 21.98 -12.49 -0.73
N TYR A 87 21.72 -12.92 0.52
CA TYR A 87 21.84 -12.04 1.69
C TYR A 87 23.24 -11.43 1.80
N GLN A 88 24.31 -12.20 1.50
CA GLN A 88 25.67 -11.69 1.52
C GLN A 88 25.92 -10.65 0.42
N GLN A 89 25.45 -10.92 -0.81
CA GLN A 89 25.58 -9.98 -1.92
C GLN A 89 24.82 -8.68 -1.63
N LEU A 90 23.59 -8.79 -1.09
CA LEU A 90 22.80 -7.62 -0.72
C LEU A 90 23.47 -6.81 0.40
N LEU A 91 24.00 -7.48 1.44
CA LEU A 91 24.75 -6.82 2.51
C LEU A 91 25.96 -6.05 1.96
N ASN A 92 26.72 -6.63 1.03
CA ASN A 92 27.87 -5.98 0.42
C ASN A 92 27.47 -4.72 -0.36
N ARG A 93 26.43 -4.83 -1.23
CA ARG A 93 25.92 -3.69 -2.02
C ARG A 93 25.40 -2.56 -1.12
N VAL A 94 24.65 -2.92 -0.06
CA VAL A 94 24.11 -1.97 0.92
C VAL A 94 25.21 -1.29 1.70
N SER A 95 26.20 -2.04 2.20
CA SER A 95 27.35 -1.47 2.94
C SER A 95 28.16 -0.52 2.07
N GLN A 96 28.38 -0.90 0.80
CA GLN A 96 29.12 -0.09 -0.17
C GLN A 96 28.43 1.25 -0.44
N LEU A 97 27.12 1.24 -0.75
CA LEU A 97 26.34 2.47 -0.94
C LEU A 97 26.31 3.32 0.33
N SER A 98 26.10 2.69 1.49
CA SER A 98 26.10 3.37 2.79
C SER A 98 27.43 4.09 3.06
N SER A 99 28.55 3.44 2.74
CA SER A 99 29.88 4.03 2.89
C SER A 99 30.07 5.22 1.95
N SER A 100 29.65 5.10 0.69
CA SER A 100 29.72 6.20 -0.27
C SER A 100 28.86 7.40 0.15
N LEU A 101 27.67 7.16 0.70
CA LEU A 101 26.82 8.21 1.26
C LEU A 101 27.51 8.93 2.44
N LYS A 102 28.13 8.19 3.36
CA LYS A 102 28.91 8.79 4.47
C LYS A 102 30.10 9.60 3.96
N ASN A 103 30.79 9.15 2.92
CA ASN A 103 31.94 9.87 2.33
C ASN A 103 31.57 11.26 1.80
N ILE A 104 30.33 11.46 1.33
CA ILE A 104 29.83 12.78 0.90
C ILE A 104 29.13 13.54 2.03
N GLY A 105 29.25 13.06 3.28
CA GLY A 105 28.78 13.75 4.47
C GLY A 105 27.32 13.49 4.87
N VAL A 106 26.68 12.43 4.35
CA VAL A 106 25.35 12.01 4.84
C VAL A 106 25.47 11.48 6.26
N SER A 107 24.60 11.96 7.12
CA SER A 107 24.58 11.65 8.55
C SER A 107 23.22 11.16 9.02
N LYS A 108 23.17 10.60 10.23
CA LYS A 108 21.91 10.26 10.91
C LYS A 108 20.96 11.46 10.94
N GLY A 109 19.72 11.23 10.54
CA GLY A 109 18.65 12.24 10.51
C GLY A 109 18.54 13.02 9.20
N ASP A 110 19.54 12.95 8.33
CA ASP A 110 19.43 13.54 6.99
C ASP A 110 18.39 12.83 6.15
N THR A 111 17.67 13.57 5.31
CA THR A 111 16.66 13.00 4.41
C THR A 111 17.24 12.73 3.02
N ILE A 112 16.81 11.62 2.43
CA ILE A 112 17.18 11.20 1.06
C ILE A 112 15.90 10.84 0.31
N ILE A 113 15.69 11.43 -0.88
CA ILE A 113 14.61 11.01 -1.78
C ILE A 113 15.11 9.89 -2.70
N LEU A 114 14.28 8.87 -2.85
CA LEU A 114 14.48 7.77 -3.79
C LEU A 114 13.41 7.84 -4.88
N TYR A 115 13.78 8.35 -6.06
CA TYR A 115 12.92 8.41 -7.25
C TYR A 115 13.39 7.36 -8.25
N MET A 116 13.05 6.10 -7.97
CA MET A 116 13.62 4.92 -8.60
C MET A 116 12.54 4.01 -9.18
N PRO A 117 12.83 3.27 -10.27
CA PRO A 117 11.98 2.17 -10.72
C PRO A 117 12.14 0.94 -9.82
N MET A 118 11.35 -0.11 -10.11
CA MET A 118 11.36 -1.39 -9.38
C MET A 118 12.59 -2.24 -9.74
N THR A 119 13.77 -1.73 -9.44
CA THR A 119 15.06 -2.43 -9.64
C THR A 119 15.75 -2.69 -8.29
N PRO A 120 16.71 -3.64 -8.21
CA PRO A 120 17.41 -3.95 -6.96
C PRO A 120 18.02 -2.73 -6.27
N GLU A 121 18.44 -1.72 -7.04
CA GLU A 121 19.08 -0.50 -6.54
C GLU A 121 18.17 0.30 -5.61
N VAL A 122 16.82 0.24 -5.78
CA VAL A 122 15.92 0.92 -4.85
C VAL A 122 15.92 0.25 -3.48
N ILE A 123 15.93 -1.09 -3.42
CA ILE A 123 16.02 -1.82 -2.14
C ILE A 123 17.37 -1.57 -1.48
N VAL A 124 18.46 -1.61 -2.26
CA VAL A 124 19.81 -1.28 -1.78
C VAL A 124 19.84 0.13 -1.18
N SER A 125 19.20 1.11 -1.84
CA SER A 125 19.13 2.51 -1.38
C SER A 125 18.32 2.65 -0.08
N MET A 126 17.15 1.99 0.03
CA MET A 126 16.33 2.01 1.24
C MET A 126 17.10 1.45 2.44
N LEU A 127 17.75 0.31 2.26
CA LEU A 127 18.54 -0.35 3.31
C LEU A 127 19.83 0.41 3.64
N ALA A 128 20.45 1.06 2.65
CA ALA A 128 21.63 1.89 2.88
C ALA A 128 21.31 3.12 3.74
N CYS A 129 20.18 3.79 3.49
CA CYS A 129 19.69 4.85 4.36
C CYS A 129 19.44 4.34 5.78
N ALA A 130 18.72 3.22 5.91
CA ALA A 130 18.44 2.61 7.21
C ALA A 130 19.74 2.23 7.97
N ARG A 131 20.80 1.79 7.26
CA ARG A 131 22.08 1.40 7.85
C ARG A 131 22.78 2.53 8.56
N ILE A 132 22.75 3.73 7.97
CA ILE A 132 23.42 4.93 8.50
C ILE A 132 22.49 5.87 9.27
N GLY A 133 21.22 5.51 9.44
CA GLY A 133 20.22 6.33 10.13
C GLY A 133 19.76 7.55 9.33
N ALA A 134 19.99 7.59 8.03
CA ALA A 134 19.37 8.55 7.13
C ALA A 134 17.91 8.16 6.88
N ILE A 135 17.05 9.16 6.68
CA ILE A 135 15.60 9.00 6.52
C ILE A 135 15.28 8.98 5.04
N HIS A 136 14.88 7.83 4.51
CA HIS A 136 14.52 7.78 3.10
C HIS A 136 13.05 8.16 2.86
N SER A 137 12.79 8.71 1.67
CA SER A 137 11.45 8.95 1.16
C SER A 137 11.36 8.43 -0.27
N VAL A 138 10.68 7.32 -0.46
CA VAL A 138 10.49 6.73 -1.79
C VAL A 138 9.36 7.45 -2.49
N VAL A 139 9.62 7.91 -3.70
CA VAL A 139 8.63 8.57 -4.56
C VAL A 139 8.32 7.66 -5.74
N PHE A 140 7.05 7.36 -5.93
CA PHE A 140 6.58 6.52 -7.03
C PHE A 140 7.04 7.06 -8.38
N GLY A 141 7.69 6.22 -9.19
CA GLY A 141 8.31 6.60 -10.46
C GLY A 141 7.36 7.12 -11.54
N GLY A 142 6.07 6.93 -11.34
CA GLY A 142 5.02 7.48 -12.21
C GLY A 142 4.60 8.92 -11.89
N PHE A 143 5.09 9.57 -10.84
CA PHE A 143 4.69 10.94 -10.50
C PHE A 143 5.27 11.98 -11.44
N ALA A 144 4.47 13.04 -11.69
CA ALA A 144 4.91 14.21 -12.43
C ALA A 144 5.89 15.08 -11.62
N SER A 145 6.63 15.94 -12.32
CA SER A 145 7.66 16.80 -11.71
C SER A 145 7.14 17.65 -10.54
N GLN A 146 5.89 18.14 -10.59
CA GLN A 146 5.30 18.94 -9.51
C GLN A 146 5.15 18.14 -8.22
N GLU A 147 4.74 16.88 -8.31
CA GLU A 147 4.58 16.02 -7.13
C GLU A 147 5.93 15.66 -6.50
N LEU A 148 6.95 15.45 -7.31
CA LEU A 148 8.32 15.26 -6.83
C LEU A 148 8.84 16.57 -6.19
N ALA A 149 8.60 17.74 -6.81
CA ALA A 149 8.98 19.05 -6.28
C ALA A 149 8.36 19.34 -4.91
N ASN A 150 7.09 19.01 -4.72
CA ASN A 150 6.40 19.18 -3.43
C ASN A 150 7.10 18.37 -2.32
N ARG A 151 7.55 17.15 -2.63
CA ARG A 151 8.25 16.28 -1.67
C ARG A 151 9.67 16.75 -1.40
N ILE A 152 10.37 17.25 -2.44
CA ILE A 152 11.69 17.88 -2.28
C ILE A 152 11.60 19.10 -1.37
N THR A 153 10.59 19.95 -1.60
CA THR A 153 10.37 21.16 -0.79
C THR A 153 10.08 20.82 0.67
N ASP A 154 9.24 19.82 0.94
CA ASP A 154 8.84 19.45 2.31
C ASP A 154 9.92 18.66 3.05
N SER A 155 10.50 17.63 2.42
CA SER A 155 11.51 16.78 3.08
C SER A 155 12.91 17.38 3.10
N LYS A 156 13.22 18.33 2.21
CA LYS A 156 14.53 19.00 2.06
C LYS A 156 15.70 18.02 1.99
N PRO A 157 15.68 17.08 1.02
CA PRO A 157 16.68 16.03 0.95
C PRO A 157 18.07 16.60 0.63
N ILE A 158 19.10 16.07 1.28
CA ILE A 158 20.49 16.44 0.93
C ILE A 158 20.98 15.70 -0.31
N VAL A 159 20.43 14.50 -0.57
CA VAL A 159 20.72 13.67 -1.74
C VAL A 159 19.40 13.18 -2.34
N ILE A 160 19.36 13.09 -3.68
CA ILE A 160 18.33 12.34 -4.40
C ILE A 160 19.02 11.19 -5.14
N ILE A 161 18.50 9.99 -4.99
CA ILE A 161 18.91 8.83 -5.77
C ILE A 161 17.81 8.55 -6.79
N SER A 162 18.19 8.50 -8.08
CA SER A 162 17.27 8.29 -9.18
C SER A 162 17.85 7.34 -10.23
N ALA A 163 17.06 7.02 -11.25
CA ALA A 163 17.51 6.30 -12.42
C ALA A 163 17.42 7.19 -13.66
N SER A 164 18.11 6.80 -14.72
CA SER A 164 18.00 7.47 -16.03
C SER A 164 16.59 7.35 -16.60
N CYS A 165 15.93 6.20 -16.41
CA CYS A 165 14.55 5.98 -16.89
C CYS A 165 13.77 4.97 -16.07
N GLY A 166 12.44 5.10 -16.14
CA GLY A 166 11.47 4.04 -15.90
C GLY A 166 10.99 3.45 -17.24
N ILE A 167 10.51 2.21 -17.20
CA ILE A 167 10.02 1.50 -18.39
C ILE A 167 8.55 1.12 -18.15
N GLU A 168 7.69 1.54 -19.05
CA GLU A 168 6.30 1.13 -19.17
C GLU A 168 6.15 0.22 -20.40
N PRO A 169 5.10 -0.59 -20.54
CA PRO A 169 4.98 -1.56 -21.65
C PRO A 169 5.22 -0.97 -23.04
N ASN A 170 4.82 0.29 -23.26
CA ASN A 170 4.87 0.94 -24.58
C ASN A 170 5.72 2.21 -24.62
N LYS A 171 6.43 2.55 -23.54
CA LYS A 171 7.28 3.77 -23.53
C LYS A 171 8.38 3.74 -22.47
N ILE A 172 9.46 4.44 -22.78
CA ILE A 172 10.52 4.76 -21.82
C ILE A 172 10.23 6.16 -21.26
N ILE A 173 10.25 6.28 -19.94
CA ILE A 173 10.03 7.54 -19.23
C ILE A 173 11.38 8.06 -18.77
N ASN A 174 11.80 9.21 -19.27
CA ASN A 174 13.06 9.85 -18.86
C ASN A 174 12.91 10.44 -17.45
N TYR A 175 13.45 9.75 -16.43
CA TYR A 175 13.39 10.18 -15.04
C TYR A 175 14.27 11.39 -14.76
N LYS A 176 15.43 11.50 -15.45
CA LYS A 176 16.34 12.64 -15.27
C LYS A 176 15.68 13.97 -15.66
N THR A 177 14.97 13.99 -16.79
CA THR A 177 14.22 15.20 -17.21
C THR A 177 13.13 15.58 -16.20
N ILE A 178 12.43 14.59 -15.64
CA ILE A 178 11.40 14.84 -14.60
C ILE A 178 12.05 15.35 -13.32
N LEU A 179 13.17 14.76 -12.92
CA LEU A 179 13.92 15.15 -11.73
C LEU A 179 14.46 16.58 -11.84
N ASP A 180 15.10 16.92 -12.95
CA ASP A 180 15.65 18.26 -13.18
C ASP A 180 14.56 19.34 -13.10
N LYS A 181 13.41 19.06 -13.75
CA LYS A 181 12.25 19.94 -13.66
C LYS A 181 11.70 20.02 -12.24
N ALA A 182 11.68 18.92 -11.50
CA ALA A 182 11.19 18.92 -10.12
C ALA A 182 12.11 19.75 -9.20
N ILE A 183 13.42 19.63 -9.35
CA ILE A 183 14.39 20.45 -8.59
C ILE A 183 14.20 21.92 -8.92
N SER A 184 14.02 22.28 -10.21
CA SER A 184 13.78 23.68 -10.60
C SER A 184 12.46 24.28 -10.08
N LEU A 185 11.45 23.44 -9.82
CA LEU A 185 10.15 23.85 -9.25
C LEU A 185 10.15 23.87 -7.72
N SER A 186 11.15 23.26 -7.09
CA SER A 186 11.25 23.17 -5.64
C SER A 186 11.91 24.41 -5.05
N SER A 187 11.54 24.78 -3.82
CA SER A 187 12.24 25.80 -3.03
C SER A 187 13.54 25.28 -2.38
N HIS A 188 13.87 24.00 -2.55
CA HIS A 188 15.06 23.36 -2.01
C HIS A 188 15.86 22.69 -3.12
N THR A 189 17.18 22.84 -3.10
CA THR A 189 18.11 22.18 -4.05
C THR A 189 18.95 21.16 -3.31
N PRO A 190 18.84 19.86 -3.64
CA PRO A 190 19.68 18.81 -3.06
C PRO A 190 21.15 19.01 -3.46
N ARG A 191 22.08 18.58 -2.59
CA ARG A 191 23.52 18.71 -2.83
C ARG A 191 23.98 17.82 -4.00
N ASN A 192 23.50 16.59 -4.03
CA ASN A 192 23.87 15.59 -5.04
C ASN A 192 22.64 14.85 -5.58
N GLN A 193 22.72 14.46 -6.86
CA GLN A 193 21.82 13.59 -7.57
C GLN A 193 22.58 12.36 -8.05
N ILE A 194 22.32 11.19 -7.48
CA ILE A 194 22.98 9.93 -7.84
C ILE A 194 22.10 9.21 -8.86
N ILE A 195 22.60 9.00 -10.07
CA ILE A 195 21.80 8.51 -11.21
C ILE A 195 22.23 7.10 -11.62
N TYR A 196 21.34 6.14 -11.45
CA TYR A 196 21.50 4.79 -11.97
C TYR A 196 21.19 4.77 -13.47
N GLN A 197 22.24 4.59 -14.28
CA GLN A 197 22.12 4.54 -15.74
C GLN A 197 21.63 3.18 -16.21
N ARG A 198 20.40 3.15 -16.74
CA ARG A 198 19.81 1.94 -17.34
C ARG A 198 20.20 1.81 -18.81
N ASP A 199 20.31 0.57 -19.32
CA ASP A 199 20.74 0.33 -20.71
C ASP A 199 19.72 0.80 -21.75
N GLN A 200 18.43 0.86 -21.37
CA GLN A 200 17.35 1.30 -22.25
C GLN A 200 17.36 2.80 -22.55
N LEU A 201 17.97 3.60 -21.68
CA LEU A 201 18.18 5.03 -21.90
C LEU A 201 19.38 5.50 -21.06
N LYS A 202 20.40 6.01 -21.73
CA LYS A 202 21.50 6.74 -21.08
C LYS A 202 21.20 8.24 -21.12
N VAL A 203 21.48 8.93 -20.02
CA VAL A 203 21.28 10.37 -19.90
C VAL A 203 22.59 11.08 -19.62
N LEU A 204 22.69 12.34 -20.05
CA LEU A 204 23.82 13.19 -19.70
C LEU A 204 23.76 13.57 -18.23
N LEU A 205 24.92 13.59 -17.60
CA LEU A 205 25.14 14.02 -16.21
C LEU A 205 25.95 15.31 -16.24
N ASP A 206 25.29 16.39 -16.64
CA ASP A 206 25.89 17.71 -16.88
C ASP A 206 25.51 18.76 -15.85
N LYS A 207 24.62 18.42 -14.91
CA LYS A 207 24.21 19.33 -13.83
C LYS A 207 25.20 19.26 -12.66
N LYS A 208 25.44 20.39 -12.04
CA LYS A 208 26.23 20.43 -10.81
C LYS A 208 25.61 19.54 -9.75
N GLY A 209 26.37 18.54 -9.28
CA GLY A 209 25.92 17.57 -8.28
C GLY A 209 25.41 16.25 -8.87
N ASP A 210 25.32 16.11 -10.20
CA ASP A 210 25.05 14.82 -10.84
C ASP A 210 26.25 13.87 -10.69
N ILE A 211 25.97 12.63 -10.29
CA ILE A 211 26.99 11.59 -10.11
C ILE A 211 26.46 10.28 -10.69
N ASP A 212 27.26 9.57 -11.47
CA ASP A 212 26.92 8.23 -11.94
C ASP A 212 26.90 7.23 -10.78
N TRP A 213 25.88 6.39 -10.72
CA TRP A 213 25.71 5.39 -9.67
C TRP A 213 26.92 4.46 -9.54
N LYS A 214 27.45 3.94 -10.67
CA LYS A 214 28.58 2.99 -10.65
C LYS A 214 29.85 3.66 -10.14
N GLU A 215 30.11 4.88 -10.56
CA GLU A 215 31.21 5.68 -10.07
C GLU A 215 31.04 5.96 -8.57
N PHE A 216 29.85 6.37 -8.16
CA PHE A 216 29.56 6.71 -6.77
C PHE A 216 29.81 5.53 -5.83
N ILE A 217 29.26 4.36 -6.12
CA ILE A 217 29.39 3.19 -5.24
C ILE A 217 30.82 2.63 -5.22
N SER A 218 31.61 2.85 -6.28
CA SER A 218 32.99 2.33 -6.37
C SER A 218 33.92 2.84 -5.27
N SER A 219 33.60 4.00 -4.69
CA SER A 219 34.36 4.62 -3.58
C SER A 219 34.03 4.04 -2.20
N GLY A 220 32.98 3.22 -2.11
CA GLY A 220 32.46 2.72 -0.85
C GLY A 220 33.07 1.43 -0.36
N SER A 221 33.20 1.29 0.95
CA SER A 221 33.62 0.07 1.62
C SER A 221 32.46 -0.89 1.83
N THR A 222 32.69 -2.19 1.66
CA THR A 222 31.70 -3.25 1.95
C THR A 222 31.59 -3.61 3.44
N ASN A 223 32.42 -3.00 4.31
CA ASN A 223 32.53 -3.36 5.73
C ASN A 223 31.97 -2.28 6.69
N LEU A 224 31.13 -1.36 6.18
CA LEU A 224 30.56 -0.32 7.03
C LEU A 224 29.62 -0.93 8.10
N LYS A 225 29.86 -0.62 9.37
CA LYS A 225 28.99 -1.04 10.48
C LYS A 225 27.69 -0.22 10.48
N CYS A 226 26.61 -0.81 11.02
CA CYS A 226 25.35 -0.12 11.24
C CYS A 226 25.45 0.92 12.34
N GLU A 227 24.77 2.06 12.17
CA GLU A 227 24.55 3.05 13.24
C GLU A 227 23.60 2.50 14.31
N TYR A 228 23.82 2.90 15.57
CA TYR A 228 22.94 2.59 16.69
C TYR A 228 21.82 3.63 16.73
N LEU A 229 20.62 3.20 16.39
CA LEU A 229 19.44 4.08 16.29
C LEU A 229 18.51 3.83 17.45
N ASP A 230 17.91 4.90 17.97
CA ASP A 230 16.83 4.76 18.94
C ASP A 230 15.60 4.15 18.27
N SER A 231 14.79 3.42 19.06
CA SER A 231 13.54 2.83 18.55
C SER A 231 12.61 3.86 17.92
N GLU A 232 12.65 5.09 18.40
CA GLU A 232 11.82 6.22 17.92
C GLU A 232 12.48 7.07 16.81
N ASP A 233 13.73 6.79 16.44
CA ASP A 233 14.36 7.45 15.31
C ASP A 233 13.58 7.16 14.03
N PRO A 234 13.34 8.18 13.17
CA PRO A 234 12.66 7.97 11.89
C PRO A 234 13.45 7.02 10.98
N LEU A 235 12.75 6.09 10.36
CA LEU A 235 13.27 5.19 9.34
C LEU A 235 12.97 5.75 7.94
N TYR A 236 11.71 6.16 7.73
CA TYR A 236 11.28 6.72 6.45
C TYR A 236 10.10 7.69 6.58
N ILE A 237 9.92 8.48 5.53
CA ILE A 237 8.77 9.34 5.29
C ILE A 237 8.03 8.82 4.06
N LEU A 238 6.76 8.47 4.20
CA LEU A 238 5.91 8.07 3.08
C LEU A 238 4.76 9.06 2.90
N TYR A 239 4.76 9.75 1.76
CA TYR A 239 3.75 10.76 1.46
C TYR A 239 2.45 10.13 0.95
N THR A 240 1.34 10.47 1.58
CA THR A 240 0.00 10.13 1.15
C THR A 240 -0.73 11.36 0.59
N SER A 241 -1.68 11.14 -0.31
CA SER A 241 -2.57 12.20 -0.79
C SER A 241 -3.45 12.67 0.36
N GLY A 242 -3.26 13.91 0.80
CA GLY A 242 -4.16 14.52 1.79
C GLY A 242 -5.48 14.94 1.16
N THR A 243 -6.59 14.81 1.89
CA THR A 243 -7.90 15.34 1.50
C THR A 243 -7.89 16.86 1.27
N THR A 244 -6.92 17.57 1.86
CA THR A 244 -6.72 19.02 1.75
C THR A 244 -5.80 19.45 0.60
N GLY A 245 -5.38 18.53 -0.26
CA GLY A 245 -4.51 18.81 -1.41
C GLY A 245 -3.00 18.84 -1.08
N THR A 246 -2.60 19.09 0.17
CA THR A 246 -1.19 19.03 0.58
C THR A 246 -0.83 17.62 1.04
N PRO A 247 0.19 16.95 0.48
CA PRO A 247 0.62 15.63 0.90
C PRO A 247 0.96 15.56 2.39
N LYS A 248 0.65 14.42 3.03
CA LYS A 248 1.02 14.14 4.41
C LYS A 248 2.22 13.19 4.41
N GLY A 249 3.35 13.62 4.95
CA GLY A 249 4.52 12.77 5.14
C GLY A 249 4.37 11.90 6.39
N ILE A 250 3.88 10.68 6.23
CA ILE A 250 3.74 9.72 7.34
C ILE A 250 5.12 9.25 7.77
N VAL A 251 5.48 9.48 9.02
CA VAL A 251 6.77 9.08 9.57
C VAL A 251 6.69 7.68 10.18
N ARG A 252 7.64 6.83 9.83
CA ARG A 252 7.78 5.50 10.43
C ARG A 252 9.06 5.43 11.24
N THR A 253 8.98 4.89 12.47
CA THR A 253 10.12 4.74 13.37
C THR A 253 10.72 3.34 13.29
N ASN A 254 11.96 3.16 13.79
CA ASN A 254 12.71 1.89 13.64
C ASN A 254 12.14 0.75 14.48
N GLY A 255 12.06 0.91 15.81
CA GLY A 255 11.83 -0.20 16.74
C GLY A 255 10.45 -0.84 16.60
N GLY A 256 9.39 -0.04 16.76
CA GLY A 256 8.03 -0.53 16.66
C GLY A 256 7.72 -1.16 15.29
N HIS A 257 8.25 -0.58 14.22
CA HIS A 257 8.10 -1.08 12.86
C HIS A 257 8.78 -2.45 12.67
N ALA A 258 10.04 -2.61 13.12
CA ALA A 258 10.76 -3.87 13.00
C ALA A 258 10.03 -5.01 13.73
N VAL A 259 9.57 -4.77 14.96
CA VAL A 259 8.84 -5.77 15.75
C VAL A 259 7.51 -6.12 15.09
N ALA A 260 6.72 -5.14 14.70
CA ALA A 260 5.42 -5.37 14.09
C ALA A 260 5.53 -6.13 12.76
N LEU A 261 6.43 -5.71 11.88
CA LEU A 261 6.57 -6.34 10.56
C LEU A 261 7.09 -7.77 10.62
N PHE A 262 8.11 -8.04 11.47
CA PHE A 262 8.56 -9.42 11.67
C PHE A 262 7.40 -10.32 12.11
N ASN A 263 6.60 -9.86 13.08
CA ASN A 263 5.49 -10.65 13.59
C ASN A 263 4.34 -10.77 12.59
N SER A 264 4.06 -9.73 11.80
CA SER A 264 3.00 -9.77 10.78
C SER A 264 3.29 -10.79 9.67
N MET A 265 4.55 -10.97 9.27
CA MET A 265 4.94 -12.00 8.29
C MET A 265 4.59 -13.41 8.79
N LYS A 266 4.76 -13.67 10.05
CA LYS A 266 4.40 -14.96 10.67
C LYS A 266 2.89 -15.06 10.87
N MET A 267 2.34 -14.11 11.59
CA MET A 267 0.96 -14.13 12.03
C MET A 267 -0.03 -14.07 10.84
N THR A 268 0.13 -13.08 9.97
CA THR A 268 -0.80 -12.84 8.87
C THR A 268 -0.57 -13.81 7.71
N TYR A 269 0.68 -13.95 7.27
CA TYR A 269 1.00 -14.67 6.03
C TYR A 269 1.58 -16.08 6.27
N ASN A 270 1.84 -16.47 7.51
CA ASN A 270 2.43 -17.77 7.91
C ASN A 270 3.71 -18.12 7.13
N ILE A 271 4.56 -17.12 6.90
CA ILE A 271 5.80 -17.26 6.15
C ILE A 271 6.92 -17.80 7.05
N LYS A 272 7.67 -18.73 6.50
CA LYS A 272 8.88 -19.30 7.11
C LYS A 272 10.12 -18.76 6.39
N LYS A 273 11.28 -18.87 7.03
CA LYS A 273 12.56 -18.48 6.40
C LYS A 273 12.82 -19.18 5.07
N SER A 274 12.37 -20.41 4.89
CA SER A 274 12.55 -21.19 3.65
C SER A 274 11.62 -20.78 2.50
N ASP A 275 10.60 -19.95 2.76
CA ASP A 275 9.60 -19.62 1.79
C ASP A 275 10.04 -18.47 0.85
N THR A 276 9.43 -18.40 -0.32
CA THR A 276 9.46 -17.24 -1.19
C THR A 276 8.14 -16.49 -1.08
N PHE A 277 8.19 -15.23 -0.73
CA PHE A 277 7.04 -14.34 -0.59
C PHE A 277 7.03 -13.32 -1.72
N TRP A 278 5.85 -13.01 -2.25
CA TRP A 278 5.70 -11.98 -3.27
C TRP A 278 4.56 -11.01 -2.97
N ALA A 279 4.91 -9.77 -2.67
CA ALA A 279 3.97 -8.66 -2.73
C ALA A 279 4.06 -8.01 -4.12
N ALA A 280 3.08 -8.30 -4.98
CA ALA A 280 3.00 -7.74 -6.33
C ALA A 280 2.46 -6.31 -6.28
N SER A 281 3.32 -5.38 -5.88
CA SER A 281 3.07 -3.96 -5.69
C SER A 281 4.34 -3.15 -6.01
N ASP A 282 4.36 -1.86 -5.70
CA ASP A 282 5.48 -0.96 -5.93
C ASP A 282 6.06 -0.45 -4.61
N VAL A 283 7.39 -0.27 -4.56
CA VAL A 283 8.11 0.25 -3.38
C VAL A 283 7.72 1.68 -3.01
N GLY A 284 7.13 2.45 -3.92
CA GLY A 284 6.58 3.78 -3.66
C GLY A 284 5.33 3.80 -2.78
N TRP A 285 4.76 2.63 -2.47
CA TRP A 285 3.59 2.46 -1.60
C TRP A 285 3.96 1.79 -0.28
N VAL A 286 3.07 1.91 0.71
CA VAL A 286 3.29 1.25 2.02
C VAL A 286 3.42 -0.27 1.90
N VAL A 287 2.71 -0.89 0.96
CA VAL A 287 2.86 -2.34 0.66
C VAL A 287 4.29 -2.66 0.30
N GLY A 288 4.92 -1.86 -0.55
CA GLY A 288 6.29 -2.06 -0.97
C GLY A 288 7.28 -1.92 0.18
N HIS A 289 7.16 -0.85 0.98
CA HIS A 289 7.98 -0.67 2.17
C HIS A 289 7.83 -1.86 3.12
N SER A 290 6.59 -2.18 3.51
CA SER A 290 6.32 -3.21 4.50
C SER A 290 6.63 -4.62 3.99
N TYR A 291 6.16 -4.97 2.77
CA TYR A 291 6.06 -6.38 2.35
C TYR A 291 6.85 -6.74 1.08
N ILE A 292 7.47 -5.78 0.39
CA ILE A 292 8.53 -6.10 -0.59
C ILE A 292 9.90 -6.05 0.10
N VAL A 293 10.12 -5.05 0.98
CA VAL A 293 11.45 -4.77 1.55
C VAL A 293 11.57 -5.27 2.98
N TYR A 294 10.94 -4.57 3.94
CA TYR A 294 11.30 -4.75 5.35
C TYR A 294 10.83 -6.06 5.96
N ALA A 295 9.56 -6.42 5.86
CA ALA A 295 9.03 -7.60 6.55
C ALA A 295 9.65 -8.92 6.08
N PRO A 296 9.78 -9.19 4.76
CA PRO A 296 10.45 -10.40 4.29
C PRO A 296 11.91 -10.50 4.73
N LEU A 297 12.65 -9.39 4.61
CA LEU A 297 14.07 -9.34 4.97
C LEU A 297 14.28 -9.40 6.50
N LEU A 298 13.40 -8.79 7.30
CA LEU A 298 13.39 -8.96 8.75
C LEU A 298 13.19 -10.42 9.14
N LEU A 299 12.28 -11.14 8.49
CA LEU A 299 12.06 -12.55 8.74
C LEU A 299 13.22 -13.43 8.27
N GLY A 300 13.90 -13.04 7.20
CA GLY A 300 14.97 -13.81 6.56
C GLY A 300 14.45 -14.77 5.49
N CYS A 301 13.29 -14.49 4.87
CA CYS A 301 12.78 -15.23 3.70
C CYS A 301 13.23 -14.58 2.40
N THR A 302 12.90 -15.20 1.27
CA THR A 302 13.15 -14.65 -0.06
C THR A 302 11.97 -13.78 -0.48
N THR A 303 12.23 -12.56 -0.97
CA THR A 303 11.22 -11.67 -1.55
C THR A 303 11.40 -11.56 -3.06
N VAL A 304 10.28 -11.45 -3.80
CA VAL A 304 10.29 -11.18 -5.24
C VAL A 304 10.13 -9.68 -5.48
N LEU A 305 11.06 -9.11 -6.23
CA LEU A 305 10.99 -7.76 -6.78
C LEU A 305 10.64 -7.88 -8.26
N TYR A 306 9.44 -7.47 -8.63
CA TYR A 306 8.92 -7.62 -9.99
C TYR A 306 8.80 -6.27 -10.69
N GLU A 307 9.47 -6.12 -11.83
CA GLU A 307 9.32 -4.96 -12.70
C GLU A 307 8.43 -5.31 -13.90
N GLY A 308 7.12 -5.13 -13.74
CA GLY A 308 6.12 -5.42 -14.76
C GLY A 308 4.72 -5.03 -14.29
N LYS A 309 3.75 -5.32 -15.13
CA LYS A 309 2.32 -5.09 -14.85
C LYS A 309 1.58 -6.42 -14.74
N PRO A 310 0.40 -6.47 -14.14
CA PRO A 310 -0.40 -7.71 -14.09
C PRO A 310 -0.86 -8.18 -15.47
N ILE A 311 -0.91 -7.25 -16.44
CA ILE A 311 -1.27 -7.51 -17.84
C ILE A 311 -0.31 -6.74 -18.77
N GLY A 312 -0.17 -7.19 -20.02
CA GLY A 312 0.62 -6.47 -21.06
C GLY A 312 2.15 -6.53 -20.87
N THR A 313 2.66 -7.42 -19.98
CA THR A 313 4.09 -7.60 -19.79
C THR A 313 4.51 -9.08 -19.70
N PRO A 314 4.40 -9.88 -20.78
CA PRO A 314 3.75 -9.55 -22.06
C PRO A 314 2.23 -9.83 -22.07
N ASP A 315 1.69 -10.63 -21.15
CA ASP A 315 0.30 -11.12 -21.16
C ASP A 315 -0.30 -11.23 -19.75
N ALA A 316 -1.52 -11.77 -19.63
CA ALA A 316 -2.22 -11.99 -18.37
C ALA A 316 -1.70 -13.20 -17.57
N GLY A 317 -0.78 -13.98 -18.12
CA GLY A 317 -0.19 -15.17 -17.48
C GLY A 317 1.03 -14.87 -16.63
N GLN A 318 1.57 -13.64 -16.68
CA GLN A 318 2.87 -13.34 -16.08
C GLN A 318 2.90 -13.51 -14.56
N PHE A 319 1.83 -13.18 -13.87
CA PHE A 319 1.80 -13.39 -12.42
C PHE A 319 1.91 -14.89 -12.07
N TRP A 320 1.25 -15.72 -12.85
CA TRP A 320 1.29 -17.17 -12.67
C TRP A 320 2.65 -17.77 -13.03
N ARG A 321 3.31 -17.22 -14.06
CA ARG A 321 4.69 -17.56 -14.40
C ARG A 321 5.64 -17.27 -13.22
N VAL A 322 5.60 -16.06 -12.67
CA VAL A 322 6.45 -15.64 -11.54
C VAL A 322 6.24 -16.57 -10.34
N ILE A 323 4.97 -16.87 -10.00
CA ILE A 323 4.64 -17.79 -8.90
C ILE A 323 5.24 -19.17 -9.13
N SER A 324 5.09 -19.70 -10.33
CA SER A 324 5.57 -21.04 -10.71
C SER A 324 7.10 -21.12 -10.69
N GLU A 325 7.76 -20.22 -11.42
CA GLU A 325 9.22 -20.23 -11.59
C GLU A 325 9.95 -20.00 -10.27
N HIS A 326 9.46 -19.05 -9.45
CA HIS A 326 10.11 -18.68 -8.19
C HIS A 326 9.56 -19.40 -6.97
N LYS A 327 8.66 -20.38 -7.19
CA LYS A 327 8.06 -21.22 -6.12
C LYS A 327 7.47 -20.37 -4.99
N VAL A 328 6.72 -19.32 -5.38
CA VAL A 328 6.08 -18.41 -4.43
C VAL A 328 5.08 -19.17 -3.57
N SER A 329 5.21 -19.08 -2.26
CA SER A 329 4.32 -19.75 -1.30
C SER A 329 3.11 -18.91 -0.92
N THR A 330 3.25 -17.59 -0.95
CA THR A 330 2.18 -16.64 -0.66
C THR A 330 2.34 -15.42 -1.56
N MET A 331 1.26 -15.07 -2.23
CA MET A 331 1.15 -13.87 -3.03
C MET A 331 0.26 -12.84 -2.33
N PHE A 332 0.65 -11.58 -2.39
CA PHE A 332 -0.15 -10.44 -1.96
C PHE A 332 -0.26 -9.42 -3.09
N THR A 333 -1.47 -8.99 -3.45
CA THR A 333 -1.70 -7.99 -4.50
C THR A 333 -2.98 -7.17 -4.24
N ALA A 334 -3.26 -6.21 -5.13
CA ALA A 334 -4.52 -5.46 -5.10
C ALA A 334 -5.64 -6.19 -5.87
N PRO A 335 -6.91 -6.07 -5.44
CA PRO A 335 -8.05 -6.61 -6.20
C PRO A 335 -8.09 -6.15 -7.66
N THR A 336 -7.71 -4.89 -7.92
CA THR A 336 -7.62 -4.33 -9.29
C THR A 336 -6.69 -5.13 -10.20
N ALA A 337 -5.57 -5.66 -9.69
CA ALA A 337 -4.65 -6.48 -10.49
C ALA A 337 -5.32 -7.78 -10.93
N ILE A 338 -6.03 -8.43 -10.01
CA ILE A 338 -6.77 -9.67 -10.32
C ILE A 338 -7.94 -9.40 -11.27
N ARG A 339 -8.68 -8.29 -11.09
CA ARG A 339 -9.75 -7.89 -12.02
C ARG A 339 -9.22 -7.66 -13.43
N ALA A 340 -8.06 -7.01 -13.57
CA ALA A 340 -7.43 -6.81 -14.87
C ALA A 340 -7.07 -8.14 -15.55
N ILE A 341 -6.53 -9.10 -14.79
CA ILE A 341 -6.23 -10.44 -15.29
C ILE A 341 -7.53 -11.17 -15.67
N LYS A 342 -8.54 -11.19 -14.78
CA LYS A 342 -9.85 -11.80 -15.02
C LYS A 342 -10.52 -11.26 -16.29
N LYS A 343 -10.41 -9.95 -16.55
CA LYS A 343 -10.98 -9.32 -17.75
C LYS A 343 -10.39 -9.88 -19.04
N LEU A 344 -9.09 -10.19 -19.06
CA LEU A 344 -8.40 -10.76 -20.23
C LEU A 344 -8.46 -12.29 -20.29
N ASP A 345 -8.53 -12.95 -19.14
CA ASP A 345 -8.61 -14.40 -19.03
C ASP A 345 -9.76 -14.84 -18.10
N PRO A 346 -11.01 -14.61 -18.49
CA PRO A 346 -12.17 -14.91 -17.65
C PRO A 346 -12.32 -16.40 -17.29
N LYS A 347 -11.75 -17.31 -18.11
CA LYS A 347 -11.79 -18.76 -17.89
C LYS A 347 -10.57 -19.32 -17.16
N GLY A 348 -9.59 -18.47 -16.79
CA GLY A 348 -8.36 -18.88 -16.12
C GLY A 348 -7.47 -19.82 -16.96
N ASN A 349 -7.47 -19.66 -18.28
CA ASN A 349 -6.68 -20.53 -19.17
C ASN A 349 -5.18 -20.27 -19.03
N GLU A 350 -4.79 -19.02 -18.75
CA GLU A 350 -3.39 -18.66 -18.49
C GLU A 350 -2.88 -19.32 -17.21
N ILE A 351 -3.71 -19.43 -16.17
CA ILE A 351 -3.36 -20.10 -14.90
C ILE A 351 -2.97 -21.55 -15.15
N LYS A 352 -3.69 -22.25 -16.00
CA LYS A 352 -3.51 -23.69 -16.29
C LYS A 352 -2.18 -24.03 -16.96
N LYS A 353 -1.47 -23.02 -17.49
CA LYS A 353 -0.16 -23.22 -18.14
C LYS A 353 0.98 -23.38 -17.13
N TYR A 354 0.74 -23.09 -15.86
CA TYR A 354 1.80 -23.00 -14.84
C TYR A 354 1.52 -23.93 -13.65
N ASN A 355 2.60 -24.47 -13.07
CA ASN A 355 2.51 -25.27 -11.85
C ASN A 355 2.49 -24.32 -10.63
N LEU A 356 1.36 -24.25 -9.92
CA LEU A 356 1.16 -23.38 -8.76
C LEU A 356 1.08 -24.14 -7.42
N GLU A 357 1.49 -25.40 -7.35
CA GLU A 357 1.33 -26.28 -6.16
C GLU A 357 2.02 -25.73 -4.90
N LYS A 358 3.00 -24.83 -5.03
CA LYS A 358 3.67 -24.19 -3.88
C LYS A 358 2.88 -23.02 -3.32
N LEU A 359 1.96 -22.42 -4.11
CA LEU A 359 1.14 -21.30 -3.68
C LEU A 359 0.09 -21.78 -2.68
N LYS A 360 0.12 -21.25 -1.47
CA LYS A 360 -0.77 -21.62 -0.37
C LYS A 360 -1.88 -20.59 -0.14
N TYR A 361 -1.58 -19.31 -0.37
CA TYR A 361 -2.50 -18.21 -0.09
C TYR A 361 -2.35 -17.09 -1.11
N LEU A 362 -3.50 -16.49 -1.45
CA LEU A 362 -3.58 -15.20 -2.13
C LEU A 362 -4.18 -14.18 -1.16
N PHE A 363 -3.42 -13.12 -0.85
CA PHE A 363 -3.90 -12.00 -0.05
C PHE A 363 -4.23 -10.81 -0.93
N LEU A 364 -5.34 -10.12 -0.60
CA LEU A 364 -5.81 -8.93 -1.31
C LEU A 364 -5.93 -7.76 -0.33
N ALA A 365 -5.54 -6.55 -0.73
CA ALA A 365 -5.76 -5.31 0.04
C ALA A 365 -5.64 -4.05 -0.83
N GLY A 366 -5.91 -2.89 -0.22
CA GLY A 366 -5.77 -1.57 -0.83
C GLY A 366 -7.10 -0.96 -1.28
N GLU A 367 -8.05 -1.80 -1.59
CA GLU A 367 -9.45 -1.48 -1.85
C GLU A 367 -10.31 -2.69 -1.48
N ARG A 368 -11.63 -2.51 -1.41
CA ARG A 368 -12.53 -3.63 -1.14
C ARG A 368 -12.42 -4.68 -2.24
N ALA A 369 -12.19 -5.93 -1.86
CA ALA A 369 -12.25 -7.05 -2.77
C ALA A 369 -13.72 -7.46 -3.00
N ASP A 370 -14.21 -7.34 -4.23
CA ASP A 370 -15.55 -7.75 -4.57
C ASP A 370 -15.69 -9.29 -4.56
N PRO A 371 -16.87 -9.83 -4.19
CA PRO A 371 -17.09 -11.28 -4.07
C PRO A 371 -16.82 -12.05 -5.35
N GLU A 372 -17.09 -11.46 -6.51
CA GLU A 372 -16.87 -12.08 -7.81
C GLU A 372 -15.39 -12.25 -8.16
N THR A 373 -14.56 -11.28 -7.75
CA THR A 373 -13.09 -11.40 -7.90
C THR A 373 -12.52 -12.46 -6.95
N ILE A 374 -12.99 -12.49 -5.70
CA ILE A 374 -12.60 -13.53 -4.74
C ILE A 374 -13.02 -14.91 -5.24
N LYS A 375 -14.27 -15.04 -5.69
CA LYS A 375 -14.81 -16.31 -6.21
C LYS A 375 -14.02 -16.78 -7.43
N TRP A 376 -13.80 -15.93 -8.42
CA TRP A 376 -13.02 -16.27 -9.61
C TRP A 376 -11.61 -16.75 -9.25
N SER A 377 -10.95 -16.06 -8.33
CA SER A 377 -9.61 -16.42 -7.85
C SER A 377 -9.62 -17.78 -7.16
N PHE A 378 -10.58 -18.02 -6.25
CA PHE A 378 -10.73 -19.30 -5.57
C PHE A 378 -11.03 -20.44 -6.54
N ASP A 379 -11.96 -20.23 -7.48
CA ASP A 379 -12.37 -21.25 -8.44
C ASP A 379 -11.22 -21.70 -9.36
N ASN A 380 -10.30 -20.79 -9.70
CA ASN A 380 -9.18 -21.09 -10.58
C ASN A 380 -7.91 -21.53 -9.83
N LEU A 381 -7.63 -20.98 -8.66
CA LEU A 381 -6.41 -21.28 -7.90
C LEU A 381 -6.58 -22.42 -6.89
N LYS A 382 -7.82 -22.69 -6.44
CA LYS A 382 -8.17 -23.71 -5.43
C LYS A 382 -7.42 -23.56 -4.11
N ILE A 383 -7.10 -22.32 -3.74
CA ILE A 383 -6.45 -21.93 -2.47
C ILE A 383 -7.28 -20.85 -1.78
N PRO A 384 -7.10 -20.63 -0.47
CA PRO A 384 -7.73 -19.51 0.22
C PRO A 384 -7.34 -18.15 -0.38
N VAL A 385 -8.36 -17.33 -0.66
CA VAL A 385 -8.23 -15.94 -1.10
C VAL A 385 -8.71 -15.06 0.03
N ILE A 386 -7.81 -14.26 0.59
CA ILE A 386 -8.01 -13.57 1.86
C ILE A 386 -7.93 -12.07 1.63
N ASP A 387 -9.06 -11.38 1.84
CA ASP A 387 -9.05 -9.93 1.94
C ASP A 387 -8.56 -9.51 3.34
N HIS A 388 -7.80 -8.42 3.43
CA HIS A 388 -7.34 -7.87 4.70
C HIS A 388 -7.26 -6.35 4.63
N TRP A 389 -7.52 -5.70 5.76
CA TRP A 389 -7.65 -4.25 5.86
C TRP A 389 -6.50 -3.63 6.64
N TRP A 390 -5.91 -2.59 6.09
CA TRP A 390 -4.89 -1.75 6.71
C TRP A 390 -4.72 -0.42 5.96
N GLN A 391 -3.90 0.47 6.50
CA GLN A 391 -3.69 1.81 5.98
C GLN A 391 -2.19 2.13 5.95
N THR A 392 -1.82 3.16 5.20
CA THR A 392 -0.43 3.68 5.21
C THR A 392 0.00 4.05 6.61
N GLU A 393 -0.88 4.64 7.40
CA GLU A 393 -0.67 5.07 8.77
C GLU A 393 -0.40 3.89 9.72
N THR A 394 -1.05 2.76 9.53
CA THR A 394 -0.85 1.58 10.39
C THR A 394 0.36 0.75 9.97
N GLY A 395 0.68 0.69 8.68
CA GLY A 395 1.85 0.00 8.13
C GLY A 395 1.77 -1.52 8.08
N TRP A 396 0.76 -2.13 8.71
CA TRP A 396 0.47 -3.55 8.72
C TRP A 396 -1.01 -3.81 9.01
N SER A 397 -1.45 -5.05 8.88
CA SER A 397 -2.86 -5.44 8.87
C SER A 397 -3.59 -5.12 10.17
N ILE A 398 -4.65 -4.31 10.09
CA ILE A 398 -5.59 -4.04 11.18
C ILE A 398 -6.53 -5.24 11.38
N ALA A 399 -7.04 -5.79 10.27
CA ALA A 399 -7.92 -6.95 10.27
C ALA A 399 -7.58 -7.89 9.12
N GLY A 400 -7.78 -9.17 9.32
CA GLY A 400 -7.47 -10.20 8.36
C GLY A 400 -7.89 -11.60 8.84
N ASN A 401 -7.47 -12.60 8.08
CA ASN A 401 -7.45 -13.99 8.49
C ASN A 401 -6.00 -14.38 8.77
N PHE A 402 -5.66 -14.64 10.03
CA PHE A 402 -4.28 -14.79 10.49
C PHE A 402 -3.85 -16.25 10.38
N THR A 403 -3.29 -16.60 9.24
CA THR A 403 -3.06 -17.99 8.80
C THR A 403 -2.08 -18.79 9.66
N GLU A 404 -1.25 -18.14 10.49
CA GLU A 404 -0.42 -18.83 11.52
C GLU A 404 -1.28 -19.57 12.56
N PHE A 405 -2.46 -19.06 12.84
CA PHE A 405 -3.36 -19.59 13.88
C PHE A 405 -4.41 -20.58 13.35
N GLY A 406 -4.31 -20.93 12.07
CA GLY A 406 -5.35 -21.64 11.32
C GLY A 406 -6.30 -20.68 10.62
N ILE A 407 -6.84 -21.13 9.50
CA ILE A 407 -7.78 -20.32 8.73
C ILE A 407 -9.17 -20.48 9.38
N PHE A 408 -9.74 -19.35 9.81
CA PHE A 408 -11.14 -19.31 10.17
C PHE A 408 -11.99 -18.96 8.93
N GLU A 409 -13.31 -19.09 9.05
CA GLU A 409 -14.23 -18.86 7.94
C GLU A 409 -13.91 -17.56 7.17
N ILE A 410 -13.85 -17.65 5.85
CA ILE A 410 -13.68 -16.49 4.96
C ILE A 410 -15.10 -16.04 4.56
N LYS A 411 -15.61 -14.99 5.20
CA LYS A 411 -16.92 -14.43 4.89
C LYS A 411 -16.83 -13.45 3.73
N ASN A 412 -17.75 -13.58 2.77
CA ASN A 412 -17.81 -12.66 1.63
C ASN A 412 -18.02 -11.21 2.08
N GLY A 413 -17.23 -10.28 1.50
CA GLY A 413 -17.28 -8.87 1.82
C GLY A 413 -16.70 -8.48 3.18
N SER A 414 -16.11 -9.43 3.92
CA SER A 414 -15.41 -9.18 5.18
C SER A 414 -13.90 -9.24 5.01
N THR A 415 -13.20 -8.36 5.70
CA THR A 415 -11.74 -8.38 5.81
C THR A 415 -11.25 -9.26 6.97
N GLY A 416 -12.12 -10.06 7.59
CA GLY A 416 -11.79 -10.94 8.71
C GLY A 416 -11.94 -10.28 10.09
N LYS A 417 -11.12 -10.73 11.04
CA LYS A 417 -11.15 -10.27 12.44
C LYS A 417 -9.98 -9.31 12.74
N PRO A 418 -10.06 -8.51 13.84
CA PRO A 418 -8.95 -7.62 14.23
C PRO A 418 -7.66 -8.40 14.52
N ALA A 419 -6.50 -7.85 14.15
CA ALA A 419 -5.22 -8.41 14.58
C ALA A 419 -5.00 -8.21 16.09
N PRO A 420 -4.34 -9.16 16.80
CA PRO A 420 -3.79 -8.87 18.11
C PRO A 420 -2.89 -7.62 18.04
N GLY A 421 -3.27 -6.59 18.77
CA GLY A 421 -2.70 -5.24 18.68
C GLY A 421 -3.75 -4.17 18.38
N PHE A 422 -4.84 -4.52 17.69
CA PHE A 422 -5.87 -3.56 17.30
C PHE A 422 -7.21 -3.87 17.96
N LYS A 423 -7.70 -2.93 18.77
CA LYS A 423 -9.09 -2.95 19.26
C LYS A 423 -9.94 -2.07 18.36
N VAL A 424 -10.65 -2.71 17.43
CA VAL A 424 -11.50 -2.02 16.45
C VAL A 424 -12.93 -1.93 17.00
N GLU A 425 -13.52 -0.73 16.91
CA GLU A 425 -14.90 -0.46 17.30
C GLU A 425 -15.61 0.32 16.19
N VAL A 426 -16.95 0.34 16.25
CA VAL A 426 -17.79 1.10 15.32
C VAL A 426 -18.51 2.18 16.11
N LEU A 427 -18.35 3.44 15.71
CA LEU A 427 -18.99 4.58 16.36
C LEU A 427 -20.01 5.25 15.43
N ASP A 428 -21.05 5.82 16.03
CA ASP A 428 -21.92 6.78 15.36
C ASP A 428 -21.21 8.14 15.17
N ASN A 429 -21.91 9.12 14.60
CA ASN A 429 -21.32 10.45 14.38
C ASN A 429 -21.08 11.24 15.69
N ASN A 430 -21.73 10.85 16.77
CA ASN A 430 -21.59 11.47 18.10
C ASN A 430 -20.49 10.79 18.94
N GLY A 431 -19.83 9.76 18.41
CA GLY A 431 -18.77 9.01 19.09
C GLY A 431 -19.29 7.92 20.04
N LYS A 432 -20.54 7.51 19.91
CA LYS A 432 -21.13 6.42 20.66
C LYS A 432 -20.90 5.09 19.96
N ILE A 433 -20.54 4.05 20.72
CA ILE A 433 -20.43 2.68 20.17
C ILE A 433 -21.82 2.24 19.71
N VAL A 434 -21.90 1.70 18.50
CA VAL A 434 -23.13 1.11 17.95
C VAL A 434 -23.15 -0.40 18.15
N ASP A 435 -24.35 -0.98 18.08
CA ASP A 435 -24.54 -2.43 18.20
C ASP A 435 -23.92 -3.18 17.02
N ARG A 436 -23.59 -4.46 17.24
CA ARG A 436 -23.09 -5.35 16.21
C ARG A 436 -24.07 -5.45 15.03
N GLY A 437 -23.54 -5.36 13.82
CA GLY A 437 -24.33 -5.37 12.58
C GLY A 437 -24.79 -3.98 12.12
N ILE A 438 -24.59 -2.95 12.93
CA ILE A 438 -24.92 -1.57 12.54
C ILE A 438 -23.71 -0.88 11.91
N MET A 439 -23.92 -0.19 10.79
CA MET A 439 -22.90 0.55 10.08
C MET A 439 -22.56 1.86 10.79
N GLY A 440 -21.28 2.13 10.95
CA GLY A 440 -20.77 3.39 11.52
C GLY A 440 -19.35 3.68 11.09
N ASN A 441 -18.68 4.55 11.84
CA ASN A 441 -17.29 4.91 11.60
C ASN A 441 -16.38 3.88 12.28
N LEU A 442 -15.52 3.23 11.53
CA LEU A 442 -14.52 2.31 12.06
C LEU A 442 -13.42 3.11 12.76
N VAL A 443 -13.17 2.77 14.02
CA VAL A 443 -12.13 3.43 14.83
C VAL A 443 -11.27 2.40 15.54
N ILE A 444 -10.06 2.79 15.93
CA ILE A 444 -9.14 1.94 16.69
C ILE A 444 -8.93 2.59 18.05
N LYS A 445 -9.18 1.84 19.13
CA LYS A 445 -8.95 2.32 20.50
C LYS A 445 -7.45 2.51 20.74
N LEU A 446 -7.10 3.65 21.33
CA LEU A 446 -5.70 3.95 21.69
C LEU A 446 -5.24 3.15 22.92
N PRO A 447 -3.92 2.85 23.03
CA PRO A 447 -2.84 3.21 22.11
C PRO A 447 -2.85 2.37 20.82
N LEU A 448 -2.39 2.95 19.71
CA LEU A 448 -2.09 2.18 18.50
C LEU A 448 -0.93 1.20 18.78
N PRO A 449 -0.92 0.00 18.17
CA PRO A 449 0.16 -0.96 18.37
C PRO A 449 1.48 -0.49 17.75
N PRO A 450 2.61 -1.17 18.08
CA PRO A 450 3.90 -0.88 17.44
C PRO A 450 3.79 -0.98 15.92
N GLY A 451 4.61 -0.21 15.24
CA GLY A 451 4.62 -0.13 13.77
C GLY A 451 3.62 0.86 13.17
N CYS A 452 2.64 1.35 13.93
CA CYS A 452 1.79 2.45 13.49
C CYS A 452 2.51 3.79 13.57
N SER A 453 2.16 4.73 12.66
CA SER A 453 2.64 6.10 12.75
C SER A 453 1.94 6.86 13.88
N SER A 454 2.67 7.76 14.52
CA SER A 454 2.15 8.69 15.53
C SER A 454 2.36 10.15 15.16
N ARG A 455 2.98 10.43 14.00
CA ARG A 455 3.34 11.79 13.60
C ARG A 455 3.42 11.96 12.08
N ILE A 456 3.23 13.20 11.65
CA ILE A 456 3.45 13.66 10.27
C ILE A 456 4.74 14.50 10.25
N TRP A 457 5.51 14.36 9.19
CA TRP A 457 6.75 15.09 8.97
C TRP A 457 6.49 16.60 8.95
N ASN A 458 7.36 17.36 9.61
CA ASN A 458 7.31 18.85 9.74
C ASN A 458 6.01 19.44 10.33
N ASP A 459 5.07 18.60 10.79
CA ASP A 459 3.80 19.09 11.36
C ASP A 459 3.35 18.21 12.52
N SER A 460 3.79 18.56 13.72
CA SER A 460 3.53 17.79 14.94
C SER A 460 2.05 17.75 15.35
N ASN A 461 1.25 18.75 14.94
CA ASN A 461 -0.16 18.83 15.30
C ASN A 461 -1.08 18.17 14.25
N ARG A 462 -0.65 18.05 13.01
CA ARG A 462 -1.48 17.58 11.90
C ARG A 462 -1.93 16.12 12.06
N PHE A 463 -1.13 15.28 12.73
CA PHE A 463 -1.53 13.92 13.04
C PHE A 463 -2.71 13.89 14.01
N PHE A 464 -2.63 14.68 15.06
CA PHE A 464 -3.72 14.83 16.04
C PHE A 464 -5.00 15.33 15.35
N GLU A 465 -4.91 16.44 14.61
CA GLU A 465 -6.05 17.05 13.91
C GLU A 465 -6.70 16.08 12.91
N ALA A 466 -5.89 15.32 12.17
CA ALA A 466 -6.40 14.41 11.14
C ALA A 466 -7.01 13.11 11.69
N TYR A 467 -6.45 12.57 12.78
CA TYR A 467 -6.75 11.20 13.17
C TYR A 467 -7.24 11.03 14.61
N LEU A 468 -6.92 11.94 15.55
CA LEU A 468 -7.20 11.75 16.98
C LEU A 468 -8.25 12.72 17.54
N LYS A 469 -8.46 13.87 16.90
CA LYS A 469 -9.32 14.94 17.41
C LYS A 469 -10.81 14.57 17.40
N LYS A 470 -11.24 13.87 16.34
CA LYS A 470 -12.68 13.64 16.10
C LYS A 470 -13.34 12.78 17.18
N TYR A 471 -12.64 11.73 17.64
CA TYR A 471 -13.15 10.79 18.64
C TYR A 471 -12.13 10.63 19.76
N LYS A 472 -12.41 11.18 20.94
CA LYS A 472 -11.51 11.13 22.09
C LYS A 472 -11.21 9.68 22.49
N GLY A 473 -9.91 9.32 22.57
CA GLY A 473 -9.45 7.98 22.93
C GLY A 473 -9.42 6.99 21.77
N TYR A 474 -9.68 7.44 20.54
CA TYR A 474 -9.67 6.61 19.35
C TYR A 474 -8.87 7.24 18.21
N TYR A 475 -8.27 6.39 17.40
CA TYR A 475 -7.76 6.71 16.08
C TYR A 475 -8.89 6.59 15.06
N ASN A 476 -9.19 7.68 14.36
CA ASN A 476 -10.18 7.73 13.29
C ASN A 476 -9.58 7.20 11.98
N THR A 477 -10.04 6.04 11.53
CA THR A 477 -9.54 5.44 10.28
C THR A 477 -10.05 6.16 9.04
N SER A 478 -11.10 6.97 9.18
CA SER A 478 -11.87 7.54 8.07
C SER A 478 -12.48 6.49 7.13
N ASP A 479 -12.62 5.26 7.60
CA ASP A 479 -13.36 4.19 6.95
C ASP A 479 -14.68 3.97 7.67
N ALA A 480 -15.73 3.64 6.92
CA ALA A 480 -17.02 3.22 7.45
C ALA A 480 -17.21 1.73 7.25
N GLY A 481 -17.83 1.08 8.20
CA GLY A 481 -18.02 -0.36 8.14
C GLY A 481 -18.90 -0.92 9.24
N ILE A 482 -18.91 -2.23 9.31
CA ILE A 482 -19.73 -3.03 10.21
C ILE A 482 -18.82 -4.03 10.92
N ILE A 483 -19.11 -4.32 12.18
CA ILE A 483 -18.59 -5.50 12.85
C ILE A 483 -19.79 -6.41 13.14
N ASP A 484 -19.79 -7.62 12.58
CA ASP A 484 -20.89 -8.57 12.81
C ASP A 484 -20.84 -9.18 14.22
N LYS A 485 -21.86 -9.98 14.56
CA LYS A 485 -21.98 -10.65 15.87
C LYS A 485 -20.85 -11.64 16.16
N ASP A 486 -20.18 -12.16 15.13
CA ASP A 486 -19.05 -13.09 15.26
C ASP A 486 -17.70 -12.36 15.30
N GLY A 487 -17.70 -11.00 15.24
CA GLY A 487 -16.51 -10.16 15.32
C GLY A 487 -15.80 -9.91 13.97
N TYR A 488 -16.42 -10.28 12.85
CA TYR A 488 -15.87 -10.02 11.53
C TYR A 488 -16.12 -8.57 11.11
N ILE A 489 -15.09 -7.95 10.54
CA ILE A 489 -15.11 -6.58 10.07
C ILE A 489 -15.39 -6.56 8.57
N SER A 490 -16.37 -5.75 8.16
CA SER A 490 -16.61 -5.42 6.76
C SER A 490 -16.36 -3.93 6.56
N VAL A 491 -15.33 -3.58 5.80
CA VAL A 491 -15.05 -2.18 5.41
C VAL A 491 -15.91 -1.88 4.19
N MET A 492 -16.83 -0.93 4.33
CA MET A 492 -17.85 -0.67 3.32
C MET A 492 -17.45 0.46 2.36
N SER A 493 -16.86 1.53 2.87
CA SER A 493 -16.39 2.69 2.09
C SER A 493 -15.55 3.62 2.94
N ARG A 494 -14.97 4.65 2.31
CA ARG A 494 -14.47 5.81 3.05
C ARG A 494 -15.64 6.59 3.63
N THR A 495 -15.44 7.27 4.76
CA THR A 495 -16.50 8.09 5.38
C THR A 495 -16.90 9.28 4.51
N ASP A 496 -16.00 9.75 3.66
CA ASP A 496 -16.20 10.82 2.67
C ASP A 496 -16.88 10.33 1.37
N ASP A 497 -16.95 9.00 1.14
CA ASP A 497 -17.65 8.38 0.02
C ASP A 497 -19.07 7.89 0.39
N ILE A 498 -19.53 8.12 1.63
CA ILE A 498 -20.89 7.75 2.05
C ILE A 498 -21.88 8.76 1.48
N ILE A 499 -22.92 8.24 0.82
CA ILE A 499 -24.02 9.01 0.24
C ILE A 499 -25.12 9.19 1.30
N ASN A 500 -25.47 10.44 1.59
CA ASN A 500 -26.52 10.77 2.55
C ASN A 500 -27.84 11.03 1.79
N CYS A 501 -28.60 9.97 1.54
CA CYS A 501 -29.84 10.02 0.77
C CYS A 501 -31.06 10.00 1.70
N ALA A 502 -31.83 11.09 1.72
CA ALA A 502 -33.06 11.19 2.53
C ALA A 502 -32.89 10.77 4.00
N GLY A 503 -31.76 11.13 4.62
CA GLY A 503 -31.41 10.75 6.00
C GLY A 503 -30.81 9.36 6.17
N HIS A 504 -30.72 8.57 5.12
CA HIS A 504 -30.07 7.26 5.15
C HIS A 504 -28.60 7.36 4.69
N ARG A 505 -27.71 6.70 5.42
CA ARG A 505 -26.29 6.56 5.08
C ARG A 505 -26.11 5.35 4.16
N ILE A 506 -25.83 5.59 2.91
CA ILE A 506 -25.70 4.56 1.89
C ILE A 506 -24.22 4.42 1.53
N SER A 507 -23.68 3.21 1.65
CA SER A 507 -22.33 2.90 1.22
C SER A 507 -22.28 2.76 -0.31
N THR A 508 -21.35 3.46 -0.95
CA THR A 508 -21.03 3.26 -2.37
C THR A 508 -20.64 1.82 -2.65
N GLY A 509 -19.84 1.22 -1.78
CA GLY A 509 -19.39 -0.15 -1.89
C GLY A 509 -20.53 -1.19 -1.86
N SER A 510 -21.61 -0.94 -1.11
CA SER A 510 -22.75 -1.86 -1.08
C SER A 510 -23.50 -1.89 -2.42
N ILE A 511 -23.60 -0.74 -3.09
CA ILE A 511 -24.21 -0.68 -4.42
C ILE A 511 -23.27 -1.31 -5.44
N GLU A 512 -21.97 -0.97 -5.41
CA GLU A 512 -20.94 -1.49 -6.32
C GLU A 512 -20.86 -3.02 -6.26
N GLU A 513 -20.97 -3.61 -5.07
CA GLU A 513 -21.00 -5.07 -4.90
C GLU A 513 -22.14 -5.72 -5.69
N ILE A 514 -23.33 -5.11 -5.67
CA ILE A 514 -24.49 -5.62 -6.42
C ILE A 514 -24.27 -5.41 -7.92
N LEU A 515 -23.79 -4.24 -8.32
CA LEU A 515 -23.52 -3.95 -9.73
C LEU A 515 -22.55 -4.96 -10.35
N THR A 516 -21.51 -5.36 -9.61
CA THR A 516 -20.51 -6.34 -10.08
C THR A 516 -21.04 -7.77 -10.16
N THR A 517 -22.20 -8.10 -9.58
CA THR A 517 -22.85 -9.40 -9.78
C THR A 517 -23.51 -9.54 -11.16
N HIS A 518 -23.72 -8.43 -11.88
CA HIS A 518 -24.26 -8.46 -13.22
C HIS A 518 -23.19 -8.96 -14.20
N LYS A 519 -23.50 -10.02 -14.96
CA LYS A 519 -22.55 -10.75 -15.85
C LYS A 519 -21.82 -9.86 -16.86
N ASP A 520 -22.43 -8.76 -17.30
CA ASP A 520 -21.90 -7.86 -18.31
C ASP A 520 -21.11 -6.68 -17.72
N VAL A 521 -21.09 -6.50 -16.40
CA VAL A 521 -20.33 -5.44 -15.71
C VAL A 521 -18.95 -5.96 -15.33
N ALA A 522 -17.90 -5.37 -15.91
CA ALA A 522 -16.51 -5.67 -15.58
C ALA A 522 -16.03 -4.90 -14.35
N GLU A 523 -16.37 -3.60 -14.30
CA GLU A 523 -16.01 -2.70 -13.22
C GLU A 523 -17.11 -1.65 -13.05
N CYS A 524 -17.20 -1.08 -11.85
CA CYS A 524 -18.12 0.03 -11.60
C CYS A 524 -17.57 0.98 -10.54
N ALA A 525 -18.13 2.18 -10.52
CA ALA A 525 -17.97 3.15 -9.44
C ALA A 525 -19.33 3.78 -9.14
N VAL A 526 -19.58 4.03 -7.85
CA VAL A 526 -20.78 4.76 -7.40
C VAL A 526 -20.33 6.02 -6.66
N VAL A 527 -20.97 7.13 -6.96
CA VAL A 527 -20.73 8.43 -6.29
C VAL A 527 -22.04 9.12 -5.95
N GLY A 528 -22.01 10.01 -4.97
CA GLY A 528 -23.14 10.87 -4.62
C GLY A 528 -23.26 12.06 -5.57
N LEU A 529 -24.45 12.27 -6.13
CA LEU A 529 -24.85 13.49 -6.83
C LEU A 529 -25.76 14.30 -5.90
N LYS A 530 -25.53 15.60 -5.78
CA LYS A 530 -26.37 16.50 -4.97
C LYS A 530 -27.80 16.54 -5.52
N ASP A 531 -28.76 16.39 -4.63
CA ASP A 531 -30.19 16.41 -4.91
C ASP A 531 -30.89 17.37 -3.95
N SER A 532 -31.73 18.26 -4.49
CA SER A 532 -32.40 19.31 -3.71
C SER A 532 -33.38 18.79 -2.67
N LEU A 533 -33.95 17.60 -2.85
CA LEU A 533 -34.94 17.00 -1.95
C LEU A 533 -34.34 15.95 -1.02
N LYS A 534 -33.37 15.18 -1.50
CA LYS A 534 -32.82 14.02 -0.78
C LYS A 534 -31.43 14.25 -0.19
N GLY A 535 -30.83 15.41 -0.43
CA GLY A 535 -29.47 15.74 -0.08
C GLY A 535 -28.49 15.18 -1.12
N GLU A 536 -28.39 13.86 -1.22
CA GLU A 536 -27.61 13.19 -2.26
C GLU A 536 -28.36 11.97 -2.81
N VAL A 537 -28.10 11.63 -4.07
CA VAL A 537 -28.57 10.40 -4.71
C VAL A 537 -27.40 9.66 -5.35
N PRO A 538 -27.35 8.33 -5.30
CA PRO A 538 -26.28 7.56 -5.92
C PRO A 538 -26.42 7.53 -7.45
N ILE A 539 -25.28 7.71 -8.12
CA ILE A 539 -25.14 7.56 -9.56
C ILE A 539 -24.06 6.50 -9.84
N GLY A 540 -24.32 5.61 -10.79
CA GLY A 540 -23.42 4.54 -11.17
C GLY A 540 -22.66 4.82 -12.46
N LEU A 541 -21.38 4.47 -12.49
CA LEU A 541 -20.54 4.44 -13.69
C LEU A 541 -20.15 2.98 -13.94
N LEU A 542 -20.41 2.45 -15.12
CA LEU A 542 -20.24 1.06 -15.47
C LEU A 542 -19.23 0.91 -16.59
N VAL A 543 -18.27 0.01 -16.43
CA VAL A 543 -17.40 -0.49 -17.50
C VAL A 543 -17.86 -1.90 -17.84
N LEU A 544 -18.20 -2.14 -19.08
CA LEU A 544 -18.75 -3.41 -19.52
C LEU A 544 -17.67 -4.41 -19.95
N ASN A 545 -18.03 -5.68 -19.91
CA ASN A 545 -17.18 -6.76 -20.44
C ASN A 545 -17.09 -6.67 -21.98
N THR A 546 -15.95 -6.98 -22.56
CA THR A 546 -15.70 -6.95 -24.00
C THR A 546 -16.56 -7.94 -24.81
N THR A 547 -17.17 -8.92 -24.14
CA THR A 547 -18.01 -9.97 -24.74
C THR A 547 -19.52 -9.73 -24.58
N THR A 548 -19.90 -8.49 -24.24
CA THR A 548 -21.31 -8.13 -24.01
C THR A 548 -22.06 -8.01 -25.33
N TYR A 549 -23.24 -8.61 -25.40
CA TYR A 549 -24.14 -8.57 -26.57
C TYR A 549 -25.44 -7.80 -26.30
N GLN A 550 -25.70 -7.38 -25.06
CA GLN A 550 -26.87 -6.59 -24.70
C GLN A 550 -26.63 -5.10 -24.96
N SER A 551 -27.69 -4.35 -25.18
CA SER A 551 -27.59 -2.90 -25.30
C SER A 551 -27.26 -2.27 -23.96
N ASP A 552 -26.53 -1.14 -23.97
CA ASP A 552 -26.22 -0.37 -22.75
C ASP A 552 -27.49 0.00 -21.98
N SER A 553 -28.56 0.39 -22.70
CA SER A 553 -29.86 0.72 -22.10
C SER A 553 -30.48 -0.44 -21.32
N ASP A 554 -30.38 -1.65 -21.84
CA ASP A 554 -30.92 -2.84 -21.14
C ASP A 554 -30.10 -3.21 -19.93
N ILE A 555 -28.77 -3.13 -20.03
CA ILE A 555 -27.87 -3.37 -18.89
C ILE A 555 -28.15 -2.35 -17.79
N ILE A 556 -28.27 -1.06 -18.13
CA ILE A 556 -28.59 0.00 -17.15
C ILE A 556 -29.90 -0.29 -16.44
N LYS A 557 -30.97 -0.66 -17.17
CA LYS A 557 -32.28 -1.02 -16.58
C LYS A 557 -32.13 -2.24 -15.64
N ASN A 558 -31.39 -3.25 -16.07
CA ASN A 558 -31.18 -4.47 -15.30
C ASN A 558 -30.45 -4.19 -13.97
N VAL A 559 -29.34 -3.43 -14.01
CA VAL A 559 -28.59 -3.14 -12.78
C VAL A 559 -29.35 -2.23 -11.83
N ILE A 560 -30.15 -1.26 -12.33
CA ILE A 560 -31.02 -0.43 -11.50
C ILE A 560 -32.08 -1.29 -10.79
N SER A 561 -32.70 -2.21 -11.53
CA SER A 561 -33.68 -3.16 -10.96
C SER A 561 -33.03 -4.07 -9.93
N LEU A 562 -31.84 -4.57 -10.20
CA LEU A 562 -31.09 -5.45 -9.29
C LEU A 562 -30.72 -4.75 -7.99
N VAL A 563 -30.24 -3.51 -8.03
CA VAL A 563 -29.96 -2.71 -6.83
C VAL A 563 -31.25 -2.45 -6.04
N ARG A 564 -32.34 -2.12 -6.72
CA ARG A 564 -33.64 -1.90 -6.07
C ARG A 564 -34.18 -3.18 -5.39
N GLU A 565 -34.00 -4.34 -6.03
CA GLU A 565 -34.39 -5.63 -5.47
C GLU A 565 -33.59 -5.99 -4.21
N LYS A 566 -32.27 -5.79 -4.26
CA LYS A 566 -31.36 -6.23 -3.19
C LYS A 566 -31.25 -5.26 -2.02
N LEU A 567 -31.29 -3.94 -2.26
CA LEU A 567 -31.12 -2.91 -1.22
C LEU A 567 -32.40 -2.12 -0.95
N GLY A 568 -33.45 -2.30 -1.75
CA GLY A 568 -34.70 -1.58 -1.62
C GLY A 568 -34.72 -0.20 -2.29
N ALA A 569 -35.91 0.35 -2.42
CA ALA A 569 -36.13 1.65 -3.06
C ALA A 569 -35.54 2.85 -2.28
N VAL A 570 -35.23 2.66 -1.01
CA VAL A 570 -34.64 3.67 -0.10
C VAL A 570 -33.29 4.15 -0.59
N VAL A 571 -32.51 3.29 -1.27
CA VAL A 571 -31.21 3.63 -1.84
C VAL A 571 -31.31 4.67 -2.95
N ALA A 572 -32.47 4.82 -3.58
CA ALA A 572 -32.73 5.76 -4.65
C ALA A 572 -31.77 5.70 -5.86
N PHE A 573 -31.19 4.53 -6.10
CA PHE A 573 -30.33 4.29 -7.26
C PHE A 573 -31.19 4.22 -8.54
N LYS A 574 -31.14 5.27 -9.35
CA LYS A 574 -32.02 5.43 -10.52
C LYS A 574 -31.26 5.73 -11.82
N THR A 575 -29.97 6.02 -11.70
CA THR A 575 -29.18 6.53 -12.82
C THR A 575 -27.83 5.79 -12.88
N ALA A 576 -27.49 5.29 -14.05
CA ALA A 576 -26.18 4.74 -14.35
C ALA A 576 -25.75 5.11 -15.77
N TYR A 577 -24.46 5.17 -16.00
CA TYR A 577 -23.85 5.44 -17.30
C TYR A 577 -22.81 4.39 -17.64
N VAL A 578 -22.76 4.00 -18.91
CA VAL A 578 -21.68 3.15 -19.43
C VAL A 578 -20.55 4.06 -19.90
N ILE A 579 -19.33 3.74 -19.48
CA ILE A 579 -18.11 4.44 -19.86
C ILE A 579 -17.02 3.43 -20.26
N GLU A 580 -16.05 3.85 -21.04
CA GLU A 580 -14.96 2.95 -21.47
C GLU A 580 -14.02 2.58 -20.33
N ASN A 581 -13.61 3.55 -19.52
CA ASN A 581 -12.69 3.36 -18.42
C ASN A 581 -13.01 4.29 -17.24
N LEU A 582 -12.86 3.78 -16.02
CA LEU A 582 -12.98 4.58 -14.80
C LEU A 582 -11.71 5.41 -14.56
N PRO A 583 -11.84 6.68 -14.14
CA PRO A 583 -10.70 7.45 -13.65
C PRO A 583 -10.06 6.77 -12.42
N LYS A 584 -8.81 6.37 -12.54
CA LYS A 584 -8.06 5.65 -11.50
C LYS A 584 -6.70 6.29 -11.23
N THR A 585 -6.19 6.05 -10.05
CA THR A 585 -4.77 6.27 -9.77
C THR A 585 -3.94 5.18 -10.46
N ARG A 586 -2.66 5.43 -10.63
CA ARG A 586 -1.69 4.43 -11.14
C ARG A 586 -1.57 3.16 -10.29
N SER A 587 -2.04 3.21 -9.05
CA SER A 587 -2.19 2.02 -8.19
C SER A 587 -3.53 1.29 -8.39
N GLY A 588 -4.36 1.72 -9.35
CA GLY A 588 -5.65 1.14 -9.68
C GLY A 588 -6.83 1.65 -8.83
N LYS A 589 -6.59 2.56 -7.89
CA LYS A 589 -7.63 3.08 -7.00
C LYS A 589 -8.53 4.08 -7.73
N ILE A 590 -9.85 3.86 -7.70
CA ILE A 590 -10.85 4.73 -8.33
C ILE A 590 -10.85 6.12 -7.67
N LEU A 591 -10.86 7.16 -8.48
CA LEU A 591 -10.83 8.57 -8.06
C LEU A 591 -12.26 9.11 -7.78
N ARG A 592 -13.02 8.46 -6.85
CA ARG A 592 -14.43 8.81 -6.56
C ARG A 592 -14.63 10.27 -6.21
N SER A 593 -13.76 10.85 -5.39
CA SER A 593 -13.84 12.27 -5.02
C SER A 593 -13.71 13.20 -6.23
N THR A 594 -12.85 12.88 -7.21
CA THR A 594 -12.71 13.66 -8.43
C THR A 594 -13.96 13.51 -9.32
N ILE A 595 -14.44 12.28 -9.49
CA ILE A 595 -15.68 11.97 -10.22
C ILE A 595 -16.85 12.74 -9.61
N SER A 596 -17.04 12.65 -8.30
CA SER A 596 -18.13 13.34 -7.59
C SER A 596 -18.07 14.86 -7.78
N LYS A 597 -16.87 15.46 -7.68
CA LYS A 597 -16.71 16.91 -7.89
C LYS A 597 -17.07 17.35 -9.31
N ILE A 598 -16.65 16.59 -10.33
CA ILE A 598 -17.00 16.88 -11.73
C ILE A 598 -18.52 16.81 -11.91
N LEU A 599 -19.16 15.72 -11.48
CA LEU A 599 -20.60 15.53 -11.62
C LEU A 599 -21.44 16.54 -10.83
N ASN A 600 -20.90 17.10 -9.74
CA ASN A 600 -21.53 18.16 -8.95
C ASN A 600 -21.16 19.58 -9.41
N GLY A 601 -20.37 19.75 -10.48
CA GLY A 601 -19.92 21.05 -10.98
C GLY A 601 -19.01 21.82 -10.03
N GLU A 602 -18.31 21.11 -9.16
CA GLU A 602 -17.39 21.69 -8.17
C GLU A 602 -16.00 21.90 -8.77
N LYS A 603 -15.28 22.89 -8.25
CA LYS A 603 -13.87 23.09 -8.59
C LYS A 603 -13.05 21.90 -8.12
N PHE A 604 -12.22 21.37 -8.98
CA PHE A 604 -11.31 20.28 -8.66
C PHE A 604 -9.93 20.50 -9.28
N ASN A 605 -8.93 19.90 -8.67
CA ASN A 605 -7.59 19.78 -9.25
C ASN A 605 -7.44 18.36 -9.79
N ILE A 606 -6.88 18.20 -10.98
CA ILE A 606 -6.58 16.87 -11.53
C ILE A 606 -5.54 16.21 -10.62
N PRO A 607 -5.87 15.05 -10.00
CA PRO A 607 -4.92 14.37 -9.14
C PRO A 607 -3.66 13.97 -9.92
N ALA A 608 -2.48 14.30 -9.41
CA ALA A 608 -1.23 13.94 -10.05
C ALA A 608 -0.99 12.42 -10.10
N THR A 609 -1.73 11.68 -9.28
CA THR A 609 -1.70 10.21 -9.22
C THR A 609 -2.55 9.55 -10.31
N ILE A 610 -3.31 10.31 -11.08
CA ILE A 610 -4.18 9.75 -12.14
C ILE A 610 -3.35 9.01 -13.18
N GLU A 611 -3.83 7.82 -13.56
CA GLU A 611 -3.18 6.97 -14.55
C GLU A 611 -3.35 7.56 -15.96
N ASP A 612 -4.58 7.88 -16.33
CA ASP A 612 -4.93 8.47 -17.61
C ASP A 612 -5.92 9.64 -17.41
N LYS A 613 -5.48 10.85 -17.78
CA LYS A 613 -6.29 12.06 -17.68
C LYS A 613 -7.44 12.10 -18.67
N SER A 614 -7.34 11.39 -19.80
CA SER A 614 -8.38 11.36 -20.81
C SER A 614 -9.69 10.75 -20.28
N THR A 615 -9.60 9.89 -19.26
CA THR A 615 -10.78 9.28 -18.62
C THR A 615 -11.70 10.30 -17.94
N LEU A 616 -11.22 11.50 -17.62
CA LEU A 616 -12.04 12.56 -17.03
C LEU A 616 -13.01 13.17 -18.05
N SER A 617 -12.70 13.13 -19.35
CA SER A 617 -13.58 13.65 -20.41
C SER A 617 -14.93 12.93 -20.46
N TYR A 618 -14.96 11.61 -20.19
CA TYR A 618 -16.21 10.86 -20.09
C TYR A 618 -17.11 11.39 -18.95
N ILE A 619 -16.50 11.75 -17.83
CA ILE A 619 -17.24 12.28 -16.67
C ILE A 619 -17.76 13.70 -16.94
N GLU A 620 -16.96 14.52 -17.62
CA GLU A 620 -17.36 15.87 -18.05
C GLU A 620 -18.50 15.82 -19.07
N GLU A 621 -18.52 14.85 -19.98
CA GLU A 621 -19.61 14.63 -20.92
C GLU A 621 -20.92 14.26 -20.19
N ILE A 622 -20.86 13.34 -19.21
CA ILE A 622 -22.00 12.99 -18.37
C ILE A 622 -22.53 14.23 -17.63
N TYR A 623 -21.64 15.05 -17.06
CA TYR A 623 -22.04 16.27 -16.36
C TYR A 623 -22.76 17.25 -17.28
N ASN A 624 -22.27 17.44 -18.52
CA ASN A 624 -22.90 18.30 -19.49
C ASN A 624 -24.31 17.80 -19.89
N ASN A 625 -24.48 16.48 -20.02
CA ASN A 625 -25.77 15.84 -20.29
C ASN A 625 -26.76 15.94 -19.12
N LEU A 626 -26.26 15.97 -17.86
CA LEU A 626 -27.12 16.16 -16.69
C LEU A 626 -27.64 17.58 -16.51
N LYS A 627 -27.04 18.58 -17.18
CA LYS A 627 -27.48 19.98 -17.17
C LYS A 627 -28.52 20.32 -18.21
N LEU A 628 -28.69 19.50 -19.24
CA LEU A 628 -29.71 19.61 -20.28
C LEU A 628 -31.02 18.97 -19.83
#